data_d90a9eb84b8e13b900f3760a3e99b9a8
#
_entry.id   d90a9eb84b8e13b900f3760a3e99b9a8
#
_cell.length_a   1.000
_cell.length_b   1.000
_cell.length_c   1.000
_cell.angle_alpha   90.00
_cell.angle_beta   90.00
_cell.angle_gamma   90.00
#
_symmetry.space_group_name_H-M   'P 1'
#
loop_
_entity.id
_entity.type
_entity.pdbx_description
1 polymer ?
#
loop_
_entity_poly.entity_id
_entity_poly.type
_entity_poly.pdbx_seq_one_letter_code
_entity_poly.pdbx_strand_id
1 'polypeptide(L)'
;TDMLWAVGFALELRREETGLCAPCVASMSELTFEEIEEGDFPAFDAGISALSEGGGGPAFLAGADEVLVDAFLKETIEYLDLIRGLKEALKSNCFEQVKEKNPSLVQEMIRSWDHGKGWAKDWVESKGQ
;
A
#
# COMPACT_ATOMS: atom_id res chain seq x y z
N THR A 1 4.13 19.72 -2.39
CA THR A 1 4.21 18.88 -3.61
C THR A 1 2.81 18.39 -3.91
N ASP A 2 2.33 18.54 -5.13
CA ASP A 2 0.97 18.16 -5.51
C ASP A 2 1.03 16.84 -6.29
N MET A 3 0.22 15.86 -5.87
CA MET A 3 0.09 14.56 -6.55
C MET A 3 -0.45 14.69 -7.98
N LEU A 4 -1.14 15.78 -8.30
CA LEU A 4 -1.61 16.06 -9.67
C LEU A 4 -0.49 16.02 -10.71
N TRP A 5 0.77 16.34 -10.33
CA TRP A 5 1.92 16.22 -11.23
C TRP A 5 2.19 14.76 -11.61
N ALA A 6 2.24 13.87 -10.63
CA ALA A 6 2.50 12.45 -10.86
C ALA A 6 1.36 11.80 -11.64
N VAL A 7 0.12 12.10 -11.28
CA VAL A 7 -1.08 11.59 -11.96
C VAL A 7 -1.18 12.16 -13.38
N GLY A 8 -0.96 13.47 -13.56
CA GLY A 8 -1.00 14.11 -14.88
C GLY A 8 0.09 13.56 -15.81
N PHE A 9 1.29 13.31 -15.29
CA PHE A 9 2.36 12.67 -16.06
C PHE A 9 2.00 11.24 -16.47
N ALA A 10 1.46 10.45 -15.53
CA ALA A 10 1.05 9.07 -15.81
C ALA A 10 -0.09 8.98 -16.85
N LEU A 11 -0.95 9.99 -16.92
CA LEU A 11 -2.04 10.11 -17.89
C LEU A 11 -1.62 10.80 -19.19
N GLU A 12 -0.35 11.15 -19.35
CA GLU A 12 0.18 11.89 -20.52
C GLU A 12 -0.52 13.22 -20.77
N LEU A 13 -1.05 13.85 -19.72
CA LEU A 13 -1.71 15.15 -19.83
C LEU A 13 -0.69 16.26 -20.11
N ARG A 14 -1.07 17.20 -20.95
CA ARG A 14 -0.25 18.38 -21.21
C ARG A 14 -0.25 19.31 -20.00
N ARG A 15 0.85 20.02 -19.83
CA ARG A 15 1.02 20.97 -18.73
C ARG A 15 -0.09 22.03 -18.68
N GLU A 16 -0.54 22.49 -19.86
CA GLU A 16 -1.60 23.47 -20.01
C GLU A 16 -2.95 22.94 -19.52
N GLU A 17 -3.16 21.61 -19.63
CA GLU A 17 -4.41 20.93 -19.23
C GLU A 17 -4.50 20.76 -17.71
N THR A 18 -3.37 20.65 -17.03
CA THR A 18 -3.33 20.49 -15.58
C THR A 18 -3.45 21.80 -14.80
N GLY A 19 -3.16 22.94 -15.45
CA GLY A 19 -3.13 24.26 -14.80
C GLY A 19 -2.05 24.39 -13.71
N LEU A 20 -1.15 23.41 -13.59
CA LEU A 20 -0.14 23.36 -12.54
C LEU A 20 1.13 24.13 -12.95
N CYS A 21 1.63 24.98 -12.07
CA CYS A 21 2.97 25.55 -12.18
C CYS A 21 4.03 24.55 -11.73
N ALA A 22 5.11 24.40 -12.50
CA ALA A 22 6.25 23.61 -12.06
C ALA A 22 6.80 24.16 -10.75
N PRO A 23 7.12 23.32 -9.76
CA PRO A 23 7.80 23.78 -8.57
C PRO A 23 9.13 24.42 -8.96
N CYS A 24 9.42 25.59 -8.40
CA CYS A 24 10.69 26.24 -8.62
C CYS A 24 11.76 25.50 -7.81
N VAL A 25 12.59 24.71 -8.47
CA VAL A 25 13.69 23.97 -7.81
C VAL A 25 14.62 24.93 -7.05
N ALA A 26 14.78 26.17 -7.53
CA ALA A 26 15.58 27.18 -6.85
C ALA A 26 14.99 27.66 -5.51
N SER A 27 13.69 27.39 -5.25
CA SER A 27 13.05 27.69 -3.96
C SER A 27 13.21 26.56 -2.93
N MET A 28 13.71 25.39 -3.35
CA MET A 28 14.04 24.27 -2.48
C MET A 28 15.46 24.46 -1.97
N SER A 29 15.60 24.78 -0.69
CA SER A 29 16.89 25.14 -0.10
C SER A 29 17.85 23.94 -0.03
N GLU A 30 17.33 22.75 0.29
CA GLU A 30 18.12 21.53 0.44
C GLU A 30 17.22 20.29 0.31
N LEU A 31 17.72 19.27 -0.41
CA LEU A 31 17.15 17.93 -0.45
C LEU A 31 18.23 16.93 -0.06
N THR A 32 17.96 16.15 0.98
CA THR A 32 18.83 15.06 1.40
C THR A 32 18.29 13.73 0.90
N PHE A 33 19.19 12.86 0.48
CA PHE A 33 18.86 11.51 0.00
C PHE A 33 19.71 10.52 0.80
N GLU A 34 19.06 9.52 1.38
CA GLU A 34 19.70 8.49 2.16
C GLU A 34 19.27 7.13 1.60
N GLU A 35 20.14 6.14 1.68
CA GLU A 35 19.79 4.77 1.32
C GLU A 35 18.87 4.19 2.39
N ILE A 36 17.88 3.41 1.95
CA ILE A 36 16.96 2.68 2.85
C ILE A 36 17.62 1.34 3.18
N GLU A 37 17.94 1.11 4.46
CA GLU A 37 18.41 -0.18 4.92
C GLU A 37 17.23 -1.14 5.17
N GLU A 38 17.48 -2.44 5.04
CA GLU A 38 16.47 -3.47 5.30
C GLU A 38 15.98 -3.39 6.75
N GLY A 39 14.68 -3.25 6.93
CA GLY A 39 14.05 -3.15 8.25
C GLY A 39 13.78 -1.73 8.75
N ASP A 40 14.34 -0.69 8.13
CA ASP A 40 14.06 0.71 8.49
C ASP A 40 12.58 1.05 8.33
N PHE A 41 11.98 0.54 7.26
CA PHE A 41 10.57 0.76 6.93
C PHE A 41 9.83 -0.57 6.72
N PRO A 42 9.43 -1.27 7.80
CA PRO A 42 8.87 -2.63 7.69
C PRO A 42 7.59 -2.74 6.86
N ALA A 43 6.79 -1.68 6.76
CA ALA A 43 5.62 -1.64 5.89
C ALA A 43 6.02 -1.54 4.41
N PHE A 44 7.09 -0.81 4.10
CA PHE A 44 7.68 -0.75 2.76
C PHE A 44 8.23 -2.12 2.37
N ASP A 45 8.98 -2.79 3.25
CA ASP A 45 9.49 -4.14 3.02
C ASP A 45 8.37 -5.14 2.73
N ALA A 46 7.25 -5.03 3.46
CA ALA A 46 6.06 -5.85 3.21
C ALA A 46 5.48 -5.59 1.79
N GLY A 47 5.44 -4.32 1.37
CA GLY A 47 5.01 -3.93 0.02
C GLY A 47 5.90 -4.53 -1.07
N ILE A 48 7.23 -4.42 -0.92
CA ILE A 48 8.20 -5.02 -1.84
C ILE A 48 8.07 -6.53 -1.90
N SER A 49 7.86 -7.18 -0.73
CA SER A 49 7.65 -8.63 -0.67
C SER A 49 6.39 -9.05 -1.43
N ALA A 50 5.25 -8.37 -1.21
CA ALA A 50 4.02 -8.65 -1.93
C ALA A 50 4.15 -8.45 -3.46
N LEU A 51 4.89 -7.40 -3.87
CA LEU A 51 5.16 -7.12 -5.28
C LEU A 51 6.01 -8.22 -5.90
N SER A 52 7.03 -8.72 -5.20
CA SER A 52 7.93 -9.78 -5.67
C SER A 52 7.21 -11.12 -5.85
N GLU A 53 6.25 -11.43 -4.97
CA GLU A 53 5.41 -12.63 -5.09
C GLU A 53 4.44 -12.54 -6.28
N GLY A 54 4.03 -11.32 -6.65
CA GLY A 54 3.19 -11.09 -7.82
C GLY A 54 1.72 -11.52 -7.65
N GLY A 55 1.10 -11.87 -8.75
CA GLY A 55 -0.29 -12.29 -8.78
C GLY A 55 -1.26 -11.25 -8.20
N GLY A 56 -2.19 -11.68 -7.36
CA GLY A 56 -3.10 -10.81 -6.60
C GLY A 56 -2.50 -10.29 -5.28
N GLY A 57 -1.25 -10.65 -4.96
CA GLY A 57 -0.58 -10.31 -3.71
C GLY A 57 -0.55 -8.81 -3.39
N PRO A 58 -0.10 -7.94 -4.31
CA PRO A 58 -0.10 -6.51 -4.07
C PRO A 58 -1.49 -5.92 -3.78
N ALA A 59 -2.52 -6.39 -4.49
CA ALA A 59 -3.90 -5.94 -4.27
C ALA A 59 -4.43 -6.42 -2.91
N PHE A 60 -4.12 -7.66 -2.52
CA PHE A 60 -4.47 -8.20 -1.21
C PHE A 60 -3.84 -7.38 -0.08
N LEU A 61 -2.53 -7.10 -0.18
CA LEU A 61 -1.84 -6.32 0.85
C LEU A 61 -2.40 -4.90 0.94
N ALA A 62 -2.69 -4.25 -0.20
CA ALA A 62 -3.32 -2.93 -0.21
C ALA A 62 -4.70 -2.92 0.46
N GLY A 63 -5.50 -3.98 0.26
CA GLY A 63 -6.78 -4.14 0.95
C GLY A 63 -6.63 -4.34 2.45
N ALA A 64 -5.65 -5.13 2.87
CA ALA A 64 -5.34 -5.31 4.29
C ALA A 64 -4.87 -4.01 4.93
N ASP A 65 -3.95 -3.29 4.27
CA ASP A 65 -3.41 -2.01 4.74
C ASP A 65 -4.52 -0.98 4.98
N GLU A 66 -5.46 -0.83 4.05
CA GLU A 66 -6.59 0.10 4.20
C GLU A 66 -7.37 -0.12 5.50
N VAL A 67 -7.66 -1.37 5.84
CA VAL A 67 -8.39 -1.72 7.08
C VAL A 67 -7.55 -1.49 8.32
N LEU A 68 -6.25 -1.85 8.28
CA LEU A 68 -5.33 -1.66 9.39
C LEU A 68 -5.10 -0.17 9.67
N VAL A 69 -4.94 0.65 8.63
CA VAL A 69 -4.81 2.11 8.75
C VAL A 69 -6.10 2.72 9.33
N ASP A 70 -7.28 2.30 8.85
CA ASP A 70 -8.56 2.78 9.38
C ASP A 70 -8.74 2.39 10.87
N ALA A 71 -8.35 1.18 11.25
CA ALA A 71 -8.37 0.72 12.65
C ALA A 71 -7.40 1.53 13.52
N PHE A 72 -6.20 1.83 13.02
CA PHE A 72 -5.24 2.69 13.71
C PHE A 72 -5.78 4.12 13.88
N LEU A 73 -6.33 4.73 12.84
CA LEU A 73 -6.92 6.07 12.90
C LEU A 73 -8.14 6.16 13.83
N LYS A 74 -8.84 5.05 14.05
CA LYS A 74 -9.92 4.91 15.03
C LYS A 74 -9.43 4.52 16.44
N GLU A 75 -8.13 4.47 16.64
CA GLU A 75 -7.50 4.12 17.91
C GLU A 75 -7.88 2.72 18.43
N THR A 76 -8.28 1.79 17.55
CA THR A 76 -8.63 0.41 17.90
C THR A 76 -7.42 -0.53 17.92
N ILE A 77 -6.33 -0.15 17.25
CA ILE A 77 -5.03 -0.82 17.30
C ILE A 77 -3.91 0.21 17.41
N GLU A 78 -2.74 -0.22 17.88
CA GLU A 78 -1.55 0.63 17.95
C GLU A 78 -0.76 0.62 16.64
N TYR A 79 0.14 1.59 16.45
CA TYR A 79 0.98 1.68 15.25
C TYR A 79 1.80 0.41 15.00
N LEU A 80 2.36 -0.17 16.04
CA LEU A 80 3.14 -1.42 15.93
C LEU A 80 2.26 -2.61 15.55
N ASP A 81 0.98 -2.60 15.90
CA ASP A 81 0.03 -3.63 15.47
C ASP A 81 -0.30 -3.52 13.98
N LEU A 82 -0.39 -2.31 13.41
CA LEU A 82 -0.51 -2.11 11.97
C LEU A 82 0.64 -2.81 11.22
N ILE A 83 1.89 -2.54 11.63
CA ILE A 83 3.08 -3.15 11.02
C ILE A 83 3.06 -4.69 11.20
N ARG A 84 2.67 -5.17 12.38
CA ARG A 84 2.54 -6.60 12.65
C ARG A 84 1.47 -7.24 11.77
N GLY A 85 0.30 -6.58 11.63
CA GLY A 85 -0.78 -7.02 10.76
C GLY A 85 -0.33 -7.20 9.32
N LEU A 86 0.38 -6.22 8.74
CA LEU A 86 0.92 -6.34 7.37
C LEU A 86 1.87 -7.53 7.21
N LYS A 87 2.75 -7.76 8.19
CA LYS A 87 3.66 -8.93 8.17
C LYS A 87 2.92 -10.26 8.31
N GLU A 88 1.88 -10.31 9.13
CA GLU A 88 1.05 -11.52 9.30
C GLU A 88 0.15 -11.75 8.08
N ALA A 89 -0.33 -10.69 7.43
CA ALA A 89 -1.07 -10.77 6.17
C ALA A 89 -0.31 -11.56 5.09
N LEU A 90 0.98 -11.25 4.91
CA LEU A 90 1.85 -11.93 3.95
C LEU A 90 2.07 -13.43 4.26
N LYS A 91 1.90 -13.83 5.52
CA LYS A 91 2.06 -15.22 5.96
C LYS A 91 0.73 -15.99 6.00
N SER A 92 -0.38 -15.33 5.68
CA SER A 92 -1.70 -15.93 5.76
C SER A 92 -1.98 -16.88 4.61
N ASN A 93 -2.81 -17.89 4.87
CA ASN A 93 -3.30 -18.78 3.80
C ASN A 93 -4.10 -18.01 2.74
N CYS A 94 -4.74 -16.90 3.12
CA CYS A 94 -5.47 -16.04 2.18
C CYS A 94 -4.53 -15.38 1.17
N PHE A 95 -3.35 -14.93 1.62
CA PHE A 95 -2.31 -14.39 0.74
C PHE A 95 -1.79 -15.44 -0.23
N GLU A 96 -1.47 -16.64 0.26
CA GLU A 96 -1.00 -17.76 -0.57
C GLU A 96 -1.97 -18.07 -1.72
N GLN A 97 -3.28 -18.06 -1.44
CA GLN A 97 -4.31 -18.32 -2.46
C GLN A 97 -4.42 -17.25 -3.55
N VAL A 98 -4.09 -15.99 -3.25
CA VAL A 98 -4.18 -14.89 -4.21
C VAL A 98 -2.89 -14.66 -4.98
N LYS A 99 -1.73 -14.94 -4.39
CA LYS A 99 -0.43 -14.77 -5.07
C LYS A 99 -0.24 -15.74 -6.23
N GLU A 100 -0.80 -16.95 -6.14
CA GLU A 100 -0.73 -17.96 -7.21
C GLU A 100 -1.59 -17.60 -8.44
N LYS A 101 -2.55 -16.67 -8.28
CA LYS A 101 -3.41 -16.22 -9.35
C LYS A 101 -2.72 -15.11 -10.13
N ASN A 102 -2.73 -15.23 -11.46
CA ASN A 102 -2.29 -14.12 -12.32
C ASN A 102 -3.54 -13.38 -12.82
N PRO A 103 -4.02 -12.35 -12.10
CA PRO A 103 -5.25 -11.68 -12.44
C PRO A 103 -5.06 -10.91 -13.76
N SER A 104 -5.75 -11.37 -14.80
CA SER A 104 -5.78 -10.70 -16.11
C SER A 104 -6.89 -9.65 -16.21
N LEU A 105 -7.82 -9.64 -15.25
CA LEU A 105 -8.98 -8.77 -15.23
C LEU A 105 -9.02 -7.91 -13.96
N VAL A 106 -9.50 -6.69 -14.11
CA VAL A 106 -9.68 -5.74 -12.98
C VAL A 106 -10.53 -6.34 -11.86
N GLN A 107 -11.57 -7.12 -12.22
CA GLN A 107 -12.42 -7.79 -11.22
C GLN A 107 -11.66 -8.77 -10.34
N GLU A 108 -10.65 -9.46 -10.86
CA GLU A 108 -9.82 -10.38 -10.08
C GLU A 108 -8.91 -9.63 -9.11
N MET A 109 -8.38 -8.47 -9.53
CA MET A 109 -7.63 -7.58 -8.64
C MET A 109 -8.52 -7.05 -7.51
N ILE A 110 -9.74 -6.61 -7.82
CA ILE A 110 -10.72 -6.14 -6.82
C ILE A 110 -11.05 -7.27 -5.83
N ARG A 111 -11.24 -8.50 -6.30
CA ARG A 111 -11.49 -9.66 -5.40
C ARG A 111 -10.30 -9.92 -4.47
N SER A 112 -9.08 -9.84 -4.98
CA SER A 112 -7.87 -10.00 -4.14
C SER A 112 -7.79 -8.92 -3.07
N TRP A 113 -8.10 -7.68 -3.42
CA TRP A 113 -8.19 -6.55 -2.50
C TRP A 113 -9.30 -6.75 -1.46
N ASP A 114 -10.50 -7.19 -1.85
CA ASP A 114 -11.60 -7.53 -0.92
C ASP A 114 -11.21 -8.66 0.05
N HIS A 115 -10.47 -9.67 -0.44
CA HIS A 115 -9.95 -10.74 0.43
C HIS A 115 -8.97 -10.19 1.48
N GLY A 116 -8.10 -9.25 1.10
CA GLY A 116 -7.20 -8.56 2.04
C GLY A 116 -7.97 -7.79 3.10
N LYS A 117 -9.01 -7.06 2.69
CA LYS A 117 -9.89 -6.34 3.63
C LYS A 117 -10.61 -7.30 4.59
N GLY A 118 -11.12 -8.41 4.08
CA GLY A 118 -11.78 -9.43 4.92
C GLY A 118 -10.81 -9.98 5.96
N TRP A 119 -9.65 -10.42 5.53
CA TRP A 119 -8.62 -10.94 6.42
C TRP A 119 -8.23 -9.95 7.53
N ALA A 120 -8.02 -8.68 7.16
CA ALA A 120 -7.60 -7.66 8.12
C ALA A 120 -8.69 -7.31 9.14
N LYS A 121 -9.97 -7.34 8.75
CA LYS A 121 -11.10 -7.18 9.69
C LYS A 121 -11.11 -8.28 10.75
N ASP A 122 -11.01 -9.53 10.32
CA ASP A 122 -10.96 -10.68 11.24
C ASP A 122 -9.74 -10.58 12.17
N TRP A 123 -8.60 -10.15 11.63
CA TRP A 123 -7.39 -9.96 12.41
C TRP A 123 -7.54 -8.86 13.48
N VAL A 124 -8.09 -7.69 13.12
CA VAL A 124 -8.34 -6.58 14.07
C VAL A 124 -9.33 -7.02 15.16
N GLU A 125 -10.41 -7.70 14.80
CA GLU A 125 -11.39 -8.22 15.76
C GLU A 125 -10.76 -9.20 16.76
N SER A 126 -9.80 -10.02 16.32
CA SER A 126 -9.07 -10.96 17.18
C SER A 126 -8.16 -10.28 18.21
N LYS A 127 -7.75 -9.02 17.97
CA LYS A 127 -6.92 -8.23 18.90
C LYS A 127 -7.74 -7.53 19.99
N GLY A 128 -9.03 -7.29 19.74
CA GLY A 128 -9.92 -6.62 20.70
C GLY A 128 -10.50 -7.53 21.78
N GLN A 129 -10.15 -8.83 21.79
CA GLN A 129 -10.54 -9.80 22.80
C GLN A 129 -9.36 -10.07 23.75
#